data_60d4a167be4a019780c56298afedf084
#
_entry.id   60d4a167be4a019780c56298afedf084
#
_cell.length_a   1.000
_cell.length_b   1.000
_cell.length_c   1.000
_cell.angle_alpha   90.00
_cell.angle_beta   90.00
_cell.angle_gamma   90.00
#
_symmetry.space_group_name_H-M   'P 1'
#
loop_
_entity.id
_entity.type
_entity.pdbx_description
1 polymer ?
#
loop_
_entity_poly.entity_id
_entity_poly.type
_entity_poly.pdbx_seq_one_letter_code
_entity_poly.pdbx_strand_id
1 'polypeptide(L)'
;MKIKLLMAVIFATFLNVTYADNHYPATYAMEALQCNFEEGKDMDDAMKVISEWKANADKNFSVAYNAWTLTPLYYSKSDVPFDFGWMGYTQNMKDMGTTQDEFQATGQKIGAKWEKVTDCAGQALFGVVVARAPKDPFVEGQTGYMAISSCSFKEGKSGFDLAENDKVWNAYNDGTGFTGGVYRWWPGPGSATNIDHDFYLAIGYSSMEQFGQARDDRLASMRAGTRPEGILNCDDARVYKTQNIRLAQAAE
;
A
#
# COMPACT_ATOMS: atom_id res chain seq x y z
N MET A 1 27.93 63.52 34.02
CA MET A 1 26.71 62.72 34.11
C MET A 1 26.61 61.91 32.84
N LYS A 2 27.00 60.60 32.88
CA LYS A 2 27.04 59.67 31.69
C LYS A 2 25.81 58.81 31.73
N ILE A 3 24.88 58.99 30.79
CA ILE A 3 23.69 58.19 30.61
C ILE A 3 24.10 56.92 29.80
N LYS A 4 24.04 55.77 30.43
CA LYS A 4 24.21 54.49 29.77
C LYS A 4 22.88 54.08 29.15
N LEU A 5 22.83 54.07 27.81
CA LEU A 5 21.70 53.55 27.03
C LEU A 5 21.76 52.02 27.03
N LEU A 6 20.80 51.39 27.69
CA LEU A 6 20.66 49.92 27.71
C LEU A 6 19.81 49.54 26.50
N MET A 7 20.45 48.95 25.47
CA MET A 7 19.74 48.34 24.33
C MET A 7 19.22 46.97 24.77
N ALA A 8 17.91 46.84 24.96
CA ALA A 8 17.25 45.55 25.12
C ALA A 8 17.04 44.95 23.73
N VAL A 9 17.81 43.90 23.43
CA VAL A 9 17.61 43.09 22.24
C VAL A 9 16.46 42.11 22.55
N ILE A 10 15.29 42.37 21.97
CA ILE A 10 14.15 41.45 22.01
C ILE A 10 14.44 40.35 20.99
N PHE A 11 14.85 39.18 21.49
CA PHE A 11 14.91 37.95 20.69
C PHE A 11 13.49 37.48 20.48
N ALA A 12 12.90 37.80 19.33
CA ALA A 12 11.66 37.18 18.87
C ALA A 12 11.97 35.73 18.43
N THR A 13 11.82 34.79 19.34
CA THR A 13 11.79 33.36 19.00
C THR A 13 10.52 33.11 18.20
N PHE A 14 10.65 33.03 16.87
CA PHE A 14 9.62 32.45 16.03
C PHE A 14 9.50 30.98 16.41
N LEU A 15 8.52 30.66 17.26
CA LEU A 15 8.02 29.31 17.41
C LEU A 15 7.45 28.93 16.06
N ASN A 16 8.22 28.20 15.27
CA ASN A 16 7.68 27.43 14.15
C ASN A 16 6.75 26.37 14.77
N VAL A 17 5.49 26.73 14.95
CA VAL A 17 4.43 25.76 15.18
C VAL A 17 4.28 25.04 13.85
N THR A 18 5.02 23.95 13.68
CA THR A 18 4.68 22.96 12.68
C THR A 18 3.33 22.40 13.10
N TYR A 19 2.28 22.89 12.47
CA TYR A 19 1.00 22.20 12.47
C TYR A 19 1.27 20.87 11.77
N ALA A 20 1.52 19.82 12.55
CA ALA A 20 1.32 18.48 12.06
C ALA A 20 -0.16 18.40 11.72
N ASP A 21 -0.49 18.46 10.44
CA ASP A 21 -1.85 18.26 9.97
C ASP A 21 -2.23 16.80 10.22
N ASN A 22 -2.72 16.51 11.42
CA ASN A 22 -3.17 15.20 11.84
C ASN A 22 -4.48 14.78 11.15
N HIS A 23 -4.95 15.54 10.16
CA HIS A 23 -6.20 15.27 9.46
C HIS A 23 -6.05 14.22 8.35
N TYR A 24 -4.84 14.00 7.86
CA TYR A 24 -4.60 13.00 6.80
C TYR A 24 -3.54 11.99 7.27
N PRO A 25 -3.89 10.71 7.30
CA PRO A 25 -2.92 9.65 7.55
C PRO A 25 -1.80 9.69 6.49
N ALA A 26 -0.64 9.12 6.83
CA ALA A 26 0.51 9.06 5.93
C ALA A 26 0.10 8.53 4.55
N THR A 27 0.52 9.22 3.50
CA THR A 27 0.29 8.83 2.12
C THR A 27 1.59 8.32 1.50
N TYR A 28 1.49 7.27 0.69
CA TYR A 28 2.59 6.70 -0.07
C TYR A 28 2.23 6.68 -1.55
N ALA A 29 3.23 6.56 -2.41
CA ALA A 29 3.02 6.19 -3.79
C ALA A 29 3.18 4.68 -3.96
N MET A 30 2.34 4.08 -4.80
CA MET A 30 2.46 2.68 -5.17
C MET A 30 2.39 2.55 -6.69
N GLU A 31 3.26 1.73 -7.26
CA GLU A 31 3.02 1.16 -8.58
C GLU A 31 2.51 -0.27 -8.44
N ALA A 32 1.63 -0.67 -9.33
CA ALA A 32 1.14 -2.03 -9.42
C ALA A 32 1.20 -2.52 -10.86
N LEU A 33 1.71 -3.74 -11.05
CA LEU A 33 1.71 -4.43 -12.31
C LEU A 33 0.86 -5.70 -12.19
N GLN A 34 0.13 -6.04 -13.25
CA GLN A 34 -0.60 -7.29 -13.39
C GLN A 34 0.06 -8.10 -14.50
N CYS A 35 0.59 -9.26 -14.17
CA CYS A 35 1.45 -10.03 -15.06
C CYS A 35 0.94 -11.46 -15.24
N ASN A 36 1.05 -11.97 -16.47
CA ASN A 36 0.92 -13.38 -16.80
C ASN A 36 2.31 -13.97 -17.04
N PHE A 37 2.46 -15.26 -16.85
CA PHE A 37 3.69 -15.93 -17.22
C PHE A 37 3.71 -16.22 -18.73
N GLU A 38 4.86 -16.06 -19.34
CA GLU A 38 5.10 -16.55 -20.70
C GLU A 38 5.01 -18.07 -20.77
N GLU A 39 4.80 -18.63 -21.97
CA GLU A 39 4.62 -20.06 -22.16
C GLU A 39 5.78 -20.88 -21.56
N GLY A 40 5.44 -21.83 -20.68
CA GLY A 40 6.40 -22.66 -19.97
C GLY A 40 7.18 -21.97 -18.86
N LYS A 41 6.77 -20.76 -18.45
CA LYS A 41 7.33 -20.02 -17.32
C LYS A 41 6.42 -20.10 -16.11
N ASP A 42 7.00 -19.82 -14.94
CA ASP A 42 6.31 -19.85 -13.67
C ASP A 42 6.89 -18.81 -12.67
N MET A 43 6.38 -18.84 -11.44
CA MET A 43 6.83 -17.96 -10.38
C MET A 43 8.32 -18.16 -10.03
N ASP A 44 8.85 -19.37 -10.14
CA ASP A 44 10.26 -19.63 -9.84
C ASP A 44 11.19 -18.97 -10.88
N ASP A 45 10.76 -18.91 -12.16
CA ASP A 45 11.48 -18.15 -13.18
C ASP A 45 11.39 -16.65 -12.94
N ALA A 46 10.21 -16.14 -12.58
CA ALA A 46 10.02 -14.72 -12.20
C ALA A 46 10.88 -14.36 -10.99
N MET A 47 10.94 -15.19 -9.97
CA MET A 47 11.75 -14.95 -8.76
C MET A 47 13.25 -14.88 -9.03
N LYS A 48 13.77 -15.57 -10.06
CA LYS A 48 15.17 -15.42 -10.48
C LYS A 48 15.45 -14.00 -11.00
N VAL A 49 14.54 -13.46 -11.84
CA VAL A 49 14.66 -12.09 -12.37
C VAL A 49 14.43 -11.07 -11.26
N ILE A 50 13.47 -11.30 -10.38
CA ILE A 50 13.20 -10.46 -9.21
C ILE A 50 14.44 -10.37 -8.30
N SER A 51 15.17 -11.46 -8.11
CA SER A 51 16.41 -11.45 -7.33
C SER A 51 17.49 -10.56 -7.95
N GLU A 52 17.62 -10.56 -9.29
CA GLU A 52 18.53 -9.64 -10.00
C GLU A 52 18.04 -8.19 -9.89
N TRP A 53 16.72 -7.97 -9.99
CA TRP A 53 16.11 -6.66 -9.79
C TRP A 53 16.40 -6.13 -8.38
N LYS A 54 16.22 -6.96 -7.35
CA LYS A 54 16.51 -6.59 -5.96
C LYS A 54 17.97 -6.17 -5.79
N ALA A 55 18.90 -6.95 -6.31
CA ALA A 55 20.33 -6.62 -6.25
C ALA A 55 20.66 -5.30 -6.98
N ASN A 56 19.97 -5.01 -8.09
CA ASN A 56 20.10 -3.74 -8.79
C ASN A 56 19.53 -2.58 -7.94
N ALA A 57 18.34 -2.76 -7.38
CA ALA A 57 17.68 -1.76 -6.55
C ALA A 57 18.48 -1.45 -5.28
N ASP A 58 19.03 -2.46 -4.61
CA ASP A 58 19.87 -2.29 -3.42
C ASP A 58 21.14 -1.50 -3.71
N LYS A 59 21.67 -1.58 -4.94
CA LYS A 59 22.89 -0.90 -5.35
C LYS A 59 22.65 0.52 -5.88
N ASN A 60 21.54 0.74 -6.58
CA ASN A 60 21.39 1.89 -7.46
C ASN A 60 20.21 2.82 -7.08
N PHE A 61 19.26 2.37 -6.26
CA PHE A 61 18.16 3.25 -5.83
C PHE A 61 18.62 4.16 -4.70
N SER A 62 18.50 5.45 -4.93
CA SER A 62 18.86 6.48 -3.96
C SER A 62 17.76 6.77 -2.92
N VAL A 63 16.54 6.26 -3.16
CA VAL A 63 15.38 6.43 -2.28
C VAL A 63 14.81 5.07 -1.89
N ALA A 64 14.09 5.05 -0.78
CA ALA A 64 13.48 3.83 -0.28
C ALA A 64 12.37 3.35 -1.22
N TYR A 65 12.47 2.11 -1.68
CA TYR A 65 11.46 1.42 -2.46
C TYR A 65 11.23 0.03 -1.88
N ASN A 66 10.05 -0.23 -1.39
CA ASN A 66 9.63 -1.51 -0.84
C ASN A 66 8.81 -2.28 -1.87
N ALA A 67 8.97 -3.61 -1.93
CA ALA A 67 8.32 -4.41 -2.97
C ALA A 67 7.68 -5.69 -2.44
N TRP A 68 6.54 -6.05 -3.04
CA TRP A 68 5.82 -7.30 -2.80
C TRP A 68 5.34 -7.91 -4.11
N THR A 69 5.23 -9.24 -4.11
CA THR A 69 4.42 -9.96 -5.09
C THR A 69 3.08 -10.36 -4.48
N LEU A 70 2.05 -10.46 -5.34
CA LEU A 70 0.70 -10.95 -4.99
C LEU A 70 0.36 -12.12 -5.91
N THR A 71 0.07 -13.27 -5.32
CA THR A 71 -0.44 -14.44 -6.07
C THR A 71 -1.91 -14.62 -5.71
N PRO A 72 -2.84 -14.66 -6.69
CA PRO A 72 -4.26 -14.89 -6.44
C PRO A 72 -4.50 -16.21 -5.70
N LEU A 73 -5.35 -16.19 -4.65
CA LEU A 73 -5.66 -17.34 -3.82
C LEU A 73 -7.16 -17.66 -3.79
N TYR A 74 -8.01 -16.68 -3.44
CA TYR A 74 -9.48 -16.78 -3.54
C TYR A 74 -9.97 -15.67 -4.45
N TYR A 75 -10.41 -16.04 -5.63
CA TYR A 75 -10.81 -15.10 -6.68
C TYR A 75 -11.71 -15.75 -7.74
N SER A 76 -12.42 -14.93 -8.49
CA SER A 76 -13.02 -15.33 -9.76
C SER A 76 -12.02 -15.07 -10.90
N LYS A 77 -11.85 -16.04 -11.80
CA LYS A 77 -10.93 -15.88 -12.92
C LYS A 77 -11.35 -14.74 -13.88
N SER A 78 -12.64 -14.41 -13.92
CA SER A 78 -13.13 -13.23 -14.67
C SER A 78 -12.67 -11.91 -14.08
N ASP A 79 -12.46 -11.84 -12.75
CA ASP A 79 -12.13 -10.61 -12.05
C ASP A 79 -10.61 -10.43 -11.87
N VAL A 80 -9.88 -11.53 -11.91
CA VAL A 80 -8.41 -11.56 -11.78
C VAL A 80 -7.83 -12.37 -12.96
N PRO A 81 -7.66 -11.70 -14.12
CA PRO A 81 -7.20 -12.36 -15.35
C PRO A 81 -5.67 -12.40 -15.48
N PHE A 82 -4.94 -12.43 -14.35
CA PHE A 82 -3.48 -12.43 -14.30
C PHE A 82 -2.98 -13.50 -13.33
N ASP A 83 -1.74 -13.96 -13.53
CA ASP A 83 -1.14 -15.01 -12.72
C ASP A 83 -0.55 -14.46 -11.41
N PHE A 84 0.04 -13.25 -11.46
CA PHE A 84 0.54 -12.57 -10.27
C PHE A 84 0.58 -11.06 -10.45
N GLY A 85 0.63 -10.34 -9.33
CA GLY A 85 0.83 -8.90 -9.29
C GLY A 85 2.18 -8.53 -8.66
N TRP A 86 2.70 -7.37 -9.05
CA TRP A 86 3.80 -6.68 -8.39
C TRP A 86 3.26 -5.43 -7.73
N MET A 87 3.70 -5.13 -6.52
CA MET A 87 3.46 -3.85 -5.83
C MET A 87 4.79 -3.26 -5.38
N GLY A 88 5.06 -2.04 -5.80
CA GLY A 88 6.21 -1.26 -5.38
C GLY A 88 5.77 0.01 -4.65
N TYR A 89 6.38 0.33 -3.52
CA TYR A 89 6.01 1.46 -2.67
C TYR A 89 7.19 2.39 -2.43
N THR A 90 6.93 3.69 -2.54
CA THR A 90 7.84 4.77 -2.13
C THR A 90 7.13 5.75 -1.21
N GLN A 91 7.90 6.62 -0.56
CA GLN A 91 7.36 7.63 0.36
C GLN A 91 6.37 8.59 -0.32
N ASN A 92 6.58 8.87 -1.61
CA ASN A 92 5.76 9.82 -2.40
C ASN A 92 5.96 9.60 -3.90
N MET A 93 5.19 10.30 -4.74
CA MET A 93 5.25 10.19 -6.21
C MET A 93 6.58 10.68 -6.80
N LYS A 94 7.25 11.65 -6.17
CA LYS A 94 8.57 12.12 -6.62
C LYS A 94 9.60 11.01 -6.47
N ASP A 95 9.61 10.32 -5.33
CA ASP A 95 10.52 9.21 -5.07
C ASP A 95 10.21 8.03 -6.01
N MET A 96 8.93 7.80 -6.34
CA MET A 96 8.54 6.82 -7.35
C MET A 96 9.15 7.17 -8.72
N GLY A 97 9.04 8.43 -9.15
CA GLY A 97 9.69 8.90 -10.37
C GLY A 97 11.21 8.73 -10.35
N THR A 98 11.85 9.05 -9.21
CA THR A 98 13.31 8.85 -9.05
C THR A 98 13.70 7.39 -9.23
N THR A 99 12.98 6.44 -8.60
CA THR A 99 13.30 5.00 -8.77
C THR A 99 13.07 4.51 -10.19
N GLN A 100 12.08 5.04 -10.91
CA GLN A 100 11.83 4.71 -12.31
C GLN A 100 12.99 5.21 -13.21
N ASP A 101 13.45 6.45 -13.03
CA ASP A 101 14.58 7.01 -13.78
C ASP A 101 15.87 6.19 -13.51
N GLU A 102 16.13 5.85 -12.24
CA GLU A 102 17.28 5.04 -11.84
C GLU A 102 17.22 3.61 -12.41
N PHE A 103 16.04 2.98 -12.42
CA PHE A 103 15.84 1.68 -13.03
C PHE A 103 16.00 1.73 -14.55
N GLN A 104 15.50 2.75 -15.23
CA GLN A 104 15.72 2.93 -16.66
C GLN A 104 17.21 3.07 -16.99
N ALA A 105 17.97 3.74 -16.14
CA ALA A 105 19.42 3.91 -16.34
C ALA A 105 20.23 2.62 -16.09
N THR A 106 19.79 1.76 -15.16
CA THR A 106 20.60 0.65 -14.64
C THR A 106 20.00 -0.74 -14.88
N GLY A 107 18.69 -0.83 -15.10
CA GLY A 107 17.91 -2.07 -15.10
C GLY A 107 17.57 -2.64 -16.47
N GLN A 108 18.00 -2.04 -17.61
CA GLN A 108 17.58 -2.42 -18.96
C GLN A 108 17.75 -3.92 -19.26
N LYS A 109 18.86 -4.53 -18.82
CA LYS A 109 19.10 -5.97 -19.02
C LYS A 109 18.16 -6.84 -18.18
N ILE A 110 17.73 -6.33 -17.03
CA ILE A 110 16.79 -7.00 -16.14
C ILE A 110 15.39 -6.91 -16.75
N GLY A 111 14.98 -5.73 -17.25
CA GLY A 111 13.75 -5.55 -18.00
C GLY A 111 13.62 -6.52 -19.19
N ALA A 112 14.68 -6.64 -20.00
CA ALA A 112 14.71 -7.58 -21.12
C ALA A 112 14.67 -9.07 -20.71
N LYS A 113 15.02 -9.42 -19.48
CA LYS A 113 14.81 -10.77 -18.93
C LYS A 113 13.39 -10.94 -18.42
N TRP A 114 12.84 -9.88 -17.79
CA TRP A 114 11.49 -9.84 -17.31
C TRP A 114 10.49 -10.10 -18.44
N GLU A 115 10.63 -9.41 -19.57
CA GLU A 115 9.80 -9.60 -20.78
C GLU A 115 9.88 -11.01 -21.41
N LYS A 116 10.88 -11.81 -21.05
CA LYS A 116 11.01 -13.22 -21.50
C LYS A 116 10.33 -14.20 -20.54
N VAL A 117 9.94 -13.75 -19.39
CA VAL A 117 9.34 -14.57 -18.32
C VAL A 117 7.89 -14.20 -18.09
N THR A 118 7.56 -12.92 -18.32
CA THR A 118 6.24 -12.37 -18.00
C THR A 118 5.74 -11.43 -19.09
N ASP A 119 4.43 -11.44 -19.31
CA ASP A 119 3.67 -10.41 -20.01
C ASP A 119 2.86 -9.62 -18.97
N CYS A 120 3.21 -8.36 -18.75
CA CYS A 120 2.51 -7.49 -17.80
C CYS A 120 1.55 -6.56 -18.53
N ALA A 121 0.28 -6.92 -18.57
CA ALA A 121 -0.77 -6.25 -19.35
C ALA A 121 -1.11 -4.82 -18.87
N GLY A 122 -0.66 -4.43 -17.69
CA GLY A 122 -0.96 -3.10 -17.15
C GLY A 122 0.01 -2.70 -16.04
N GLN A 123 0.35 -1.41 -16.05
CA GLN A 123 1.08 -0.76 -14.97
C GLN A 123 0.32 0.50 -14.57
N ALA A 124 -0.01 0.64 -13.31
CA ALA A 124 -0.73 1.78 -12.79
C ALA A 124 -0.07 2.33 -11.51
N LEU A 125 -0.19 3.64 -11.33
CA LEU A 125 0.21 4.33 -10.11
C LEU A 125 -1.01 4.56 -9.22
N PHE A 126 -0.79 4.49 -7.92
CA PHE A 126 -1.80 4.74 -6.90
C PHE A 126 -1.27 5.66 -5.82
N GLY A 127 -2.14 6.55 -5.32
CA GLY A 127 -1.95 7.16 -4.03
C GLY A 127 -2.41 6.19 -2.93
N VAL A 128 -1.57 5.91 -1.96
CA VAL A 128 -1.90 4.97 -0.87
C VAL A 128 -2.06 5.73 0.43
N VAL A 129 -3.20 5.52 1.08
CA VAL A 129 -3.49 6.05 2.42
C VAL A 129 -3.51 4.89 3.41
N VAL A 130 -2.71 4.97 4.46
CA VAL A 130 -2.69 3.98 5.55
C VAL A 130 -3.77 4.34 6.56
N ALA A 131 -4.92 3.67 6.49
CA ALA A 131 -6.03 3.86 7.44
C ALA A 131 -5.75 3.19 8.79
N ARG A 132 -4.95 2.11 8.78
CA ARG A 132 -4.42 1.41 9.95
C ARG A 132 -3.06 0.82 9.62
N ALA A 133 -2.04 1.16 10.39
CA ALA A 133 -0.76 0.48 10.31
C ALA A 133 -0.86 -0.93 10.92
N PRO A 134 -0.16 -1.94 10.39
CA PRO A 134 -0.06 -3.23 11.05
C PRO A 134 0.69 -3.08 12.39
N LYS A 135 0.35 -3.91 13.38
CA LYS A 135 1.02 -3.87 14.70
C LYS A 135 2.44 -4.46 14.63
N ASP A 136 2.61 -5.49 13.80
CA ASP A 136 3.91 -6.13 13.61
C ASP A 136 4.63 -5.49 12.42
N PRO A 137 5.96 -5.27 12.51
CA PRO A 137 6.74 -4.77 11.39
C PRO A 137 6.80 -5.81 10.26
N PHE A 138 6.91 -5.32 9.03
CA PHE A 138 7.18 -6.19 7.88
C PHE A 138 8.59 -6.81 8.01
N VAL A 139 8.71 -8.06 7.55
CA VAL A 139 9.99 -8.77 7.47
C VAL A 139 10.23 -9.17 6.02
N GLU A 140 11.44 -8.89 5.50
CA GLU A 140 11.81 -9.25 4.15
C GLU A 140 11.76 -10.78 3.95
N GLY A 141 11.22 -11.22 2.83
CA GLY A 141 10.96 -12.63 2.54
C GLY A 141 9.71 -13.21 3.22
N GLN A 142 9.07 -12.47 4.12
CA GLN A 142 7.86 -12.94 4.79
C GLN A 142 6.69 -13.10 3.84
N THR A 143 5.98 -14.22 4.01
CA THR A 143 4.66 -14.44 3.40
C THR A 143 3.58 -13.81 4.28
N GLY A 144 2.62 -13.15 3.63
CA GLY A 144 1.39 -12.65 4.24
C GLY A 144 0.20 -12.89 3.30
N TYR A 145 -0.92 -12.27 3.63
CA TYR A 145 -2.14 -12.34 2.81
C TYR A 145 -2.78 -10.96 2.74
N MET A 146 -3.47 -10.70 1.65
CA MET A 146 -4.17 -9.45 1.44
C MET A 146 -5.53 -9.69 0.81
N ALA A 147 -6.56 -9.11 1.40
CA ALA A 147 -7.89 -9.07 0.83
C ALA A 147 -8.14 -7.69 0.20
N ILE A 148 -8.52 -7.65 -1.08
CA ILE A 148 -8.69 -6.41 -1.86
C ILE A 148 -10.11 -6.34 -2.39
N SER A 149 -10.81 -5.27 -2.09
CA SER A 149 -12.16 -4.93 -2.57
C SER A 149 -12.15 -3.61 -3.32
N SER A 150 -12.99 -3.48 -4.34
CA SER A 150 -13.33 -2.20 -4.95
C SER A 150 -14.42 -1.53 -4.13
N CYS A 151 -14.24 -0.26 -3.75
CA CYS A 151 -15.14 0.43 -2.85
C CYS A 151 -15.56 1.79 -3.38
N SER A 152 -16.85 2.12 -3.19
CA SER A 152 -17.42 3.45 -3.44
C SER A 152 -18.04 4.02 -2.18
N PHE A 153 -18.12 5.32 -2.06
CA PHE A 153 -18.83 5.96 -0.97
C PHE A 153 -20.34 5.70 -1.09
N LYS A 154 -20.98 5.51 0.05
CA LYS A 154 -22.46 5.53 0.12
C LYS A 154 -22.99 6.92 -0.23
N GLU A 155 -24.25 7.00 -0.64
CA GLU A 155 -24.92 8.27 -0.94
C GLU A 155 -24.75 9.28 0.21
N GLY A 156 -24.38 10.50 -0.11
CA GLY A 156 -24.12 11.58 0.84
C GLY A 156 -22.83 11.44 1.66
N LYS A 157 -21.98 10.45 1.37
CA LYS A 157 -20.65 10.25 1.98
C LYS A 157 -19.54 10.62 1.01
N SER A 158 -18.37 10.94 1.57
CA SER A 158 -17.20 11.39 0.80
C SER A 158 -15.89 11.10 1.53
N GLY A 159 -14.77 11.49 0.93
CA GLY A 159 -13.44 11.42 1.56
C GLY A 159 -13.34 12.21 2.87
N PHE A 160 -14.15 13.23 3.08
CA PHE A 160 -14.17 14.00 4.33
C PHE A 160 -14.71 13.20 5.54
N ASP A 161 -15.50 12.16 5.30
CA ASP A 161 -16.06 11.31 6.35
C ASP A 161 -15.07 10.19 6.77
N LEU A 162 -13.96 9.98 6.04
CA LEU A 162 -13.06 8.87 6.27
C LEU A 162 -12.36 8.90 7.63
N ALA A 163 -11.96 10.07 8.10
CA ALA A 163 -11.23 10.21 9.36
C ALA A 163 -12.05 9.70 10.55
N GLU A 164 -13.34 10.04 10.60
CA GLU A 164 -14.25 9.56 11.66
C GLU A 164 -14.59 8.08 11.49
N ASN A 165 -14.85 7.64 10.26
CA ASN A 165 -15.04 6.23 9.95
C ASN A 165 -13.85 5.38 10.40
N ASP A 166 -12.62 5.85 10.18
CA ASP A 166 -11.39 5.15 10.57
C ASP A 166 -11.25 5.00 12.08
N LYS A 167 -11.59 6.02 12.86
CA LYS A 167 -11.61 5.93 14.32
C LYS A 167 -12.54 4.81 14.79
N VAL A 168 -13.76 4.77 14.27
CA VAL A 168 -14.75 3.78 14.64
C VAL A 168 -14.28 2.37 14.27
N TRP A 169 -13.80 2.17 13.04
CA TRP A 169 -13.31 0.87 12.60
C TRP A 169 -12.00 0.45 13.27
N ASN A 170 -11.11 1.38 13.60
CA ASN A 170 -9.88 1.07 14.33
C ASN A 170 -10.19 0.65 15.77
N ALA A 171 -11.15 1.31 16.44
CA ALA A 171 -11.60 0.90 17.77
C ALA A 171 -12.24 -0.51 17.75
N TYR A 172 -13.05 -0.82 16.74
CA TYR A 172 -13.59 -2.17 16.52
C TYR A 172 -12.47 -3.21 16.31
N ASN A 173 -11.53 -2.92 15.43
CA ASN A 173 -10.39 -3.80 15.14
C ASN A 173 -9.50 -4.02 16.38
N ASP A 174 -9.32 -3.00 17.21
CA ASP A 174 -8.59 -3.14 18.49
C ASP A 174 -9.35 -4.02 19.46
N GLY A 175 -10.67 -3.87 19.52
CA GLY A 175 -11.56 -4.69 20.37
C GLY A 175 -11.58 -6.17 19.97
N THR A 176 -11.38 -6.50 18.69
CA THR A 176 -11.28 -7.89 18.20
C THR A 176 -9.85 -8.43 18.22
N GLY A 177 -8.85 -7.63 18.59
CA GLY A 177 -7.45 -8.04 18.58
C GLY A 177 -6.82 -8.13 17.18
N PHE A 178 -7.44 -7.55 16.15
CA PHE A 178 -6.89 -7.52 14.79
C PHE A 178 -5.56 -6.74 14.75
N THR A 179 -4.48 -7.36 14.26
CA THR A 179 -3.14 -6.77 14.19
C THR A 179 -2.72 -6.36 12.77
N GLY A 180 -3.52 -6.67 11.77
CA GLY A 180 -3.21 -6.38 10.37
C GLY A 180 -3.34 -4.91 9.99
N GLY A 181 -2.87 -4.58 8.78
CA GLY A 181 -2.95 -3.24 8.20
C GLY A 181 -4.21 -3.04 7.35
N VAL A 182 -4.64 -1.77 7.22
CA VAL A 182 -5.74 -1.37 6.33
C VAL A 182 -5.27 -0.20 5.47
N TYR A 183 -5.42 -0.34 4.16
CA TYR A 183 -4.90 0.59 3.17
C TYR A 183 -6.01 0.95 2.18
N ARG A 184 -5.97 2.18 1.67
CA ARG A 184 -6.78 2.64 0.53
C ARG A 184 -5.87 2.99 -0.62
N TRP A 185 -6.10 2.38 -1.76
CA TRP A 185 -5.36 2.62 -2.99
C TRP A 185 -6.21 3.46 -3.92
N TRP A 186 -5.87 4.72 -4.06
CA TRP A 186 -6.57 5.66 -4.93
C TRP A 186 -6.02 5.55 -6.34
N PRO A 187 -6.86 5.21 -7.35
CA PRO A 187 -6.42 5.09 -8.73
C PRO A 187 -5.77 6.37 -9.25
N GLY A 188 -4.67 6.22 -9.97
CA GLY A 188 -3.91 7.28 -10.59
C GLY A 188 -3.54 6.96 -12.04
N PRO A 189 -2.46 7.53 -12.57
CA PRO A 189 -2.01 7.28 -13.94
C PRO A 189 -1.87 5.80 -14.24
N GLY A 190 -2.34 5.36 -15.42
CA GLY A 190 -2.33 3.95 -15.84
C GLY A 190 -3.54 3.13 -15.38
N SER A 191 -4.35 3.64 -14.45
CA SER A 191 -5.62 3.00 -14.10
C SER A 191 -6.63 3.07 -15.27
N ALA A 192 -7.54 2.08 -15.31
CA ALA A 192 -8.60 2.09 -16.34
C ALA A 192 -9.46 3.36 -16.22
N THR A 193 -9.88 3.90 -17.36
CA THR A 193 -10.66 5.15 -17.41
C THR A 193 -12.14 4.96 -17.11
N ASN A 194 -12.61 3.71 -17.09
CA ASN A 194 -14.01 3.33 -16.87
C ASN A 194 -14.23 2.59 -15.54
N ILE A 195 -13.41 2.89 -14.52
CA ILE A 195 -13.61 2.33 -13.19
C ILE A 195 -14.90 2.90 -12.56
N ASP A 196 -15.64 2.04 -11.86
CA ASP A 196 -16.94 2.34 -11.25
C ASP A 196 -16.86 2.43 -9.70
N HIS A 197 -15.64 2.58 -9.18
CA HIS A 197 -15.36 2.68 -7.75
C HIS A 197 -14.40 3.84 -7.45
N ASP A 198 -14.39 4.30 -6.19
CA ASP A 198 -13.56 5.43 -5.79
C ASP A 198 -12.11 5.01 -5.49
N PHE A 199 -11.94 3.84 -4.83
CA PHE A 199 -10.64 3.30 -4.44
C PHE A 199 -10.71 1.80 -4.16
N TYR A 200 -9.54 1.16 -4.07
CA TYR A 200 -9.42 -0.20 -3.56
C TYR A 200 -9.13 -0.18 -2.06
N LEU A 201 -9.90 -0.97 -1.29
CA LEU A 201 -9.64 -1.24 0.12
C LEU A 201 -8.83 -2.52 0.24
N ALA A 202 -7.58 -2.41 0.69
CA ALA A 202 -6.69 -3.53 0.89
C ALA A 202 -6.49 -3.77 2.40
N ILE A 203 -6.72 -5.01 2.84
CA ILE A 203 -6.57 -5.42 4.24
C ILE A 203 -5.52 -6.51 4.29
N GLY A 204 -4.41 -6.24 4.99
CA GLY A 204 -3.30 -7.15 5.16
C GLY A 204 -3.46 -8.04 6.40
N TYR A 205 -3.03 -9.31 6.27
CA TYR A 205 -3.05 -10.33 7.32
C TYR A 205 -1.69 -11.04 7.37
N SER A 206 -1.23 -11.39 8.57
CA SER A 206 0.01 -12.15 8.75
C SER A 206 -0.16 -13.65 8.45
N SER A 207 -1.40 -14.18 8.51
CA SER A 207 -1.72 -15.57 8.24
C SER A 207 -3.15 -15.75 7.73
N MET A 208 -3.45 -16.91 7.13
CA MET A 208 -4.83 -17.31 6.79
C MET A 208 -5.69 -17.55 8.03
N GLU A 209 -5.09 -17.94 9.15
CA GLU A 209 -5.80 -18.04 10.43
C GLU A 209 -6.29 -16.66 10.89
N GLN A 210 -5.44 -15.63 10.84
CA GLN A 210 -5.84 -14.26 11.15
C GLN A 210 -6.93 -13.75 10.19
N PHE A 211 -6.83 -14.07 8.90
CA PHE A 211 -7.90 -13.76 7.94
C PHE A 211 -9.23 -14.44 8.34
N GLY A 212 -9.19 -15.74 8.67
CA GLY A 212 -10.38 -16.49 9.11
C GLY A 212 -10.98 -15.89 10.37
N GLN A 213 -10.18 -15.63 11.39
CA GLN A 213 -10.63 -15.03 12.65
C GLN A 213 -11.29 -13.67 12.41
N ALA A 214 -10.69 -12.79 11.60
CA ALA A 214 -11.31 -11.49 11.27
C ALA A 214 -12.65 -11.63 10.54
N ARG A 215 -12.85 -12.68 9.74
CA ARG A 215 -14.14 -12.97 9.09
C ARG A 215 -15.18 -13.46 10.10
N ASP A 216 -14.79 -14.35 11.00
CA ASP A 216 -15.67 -14.86 12.06
C ASP A 216 -16.11 -13.75 13.03
N ASP A 217 -15.18 -12.87 13.43
CA ASP A 217 -15.49 -11.71 14.29
C ASP A 217 -16.48 -10.75 13.63
N ARG A 218 -16.33 -10.51 12.31
CA ARG A 218 -17.28 -9.70 11.55
C ARG A 218 -18.68 -10.34 11.50
N LEU A 219 -18.76 -11.65 11.28
CA LEU A 219 -20.03 -12.38 11.27
C LEU A 219 -20.68 -12.38 12.64
N ALA A 220 -19.89 -12.58 13.71
CA ALA A 220 -20.38 -12.53 15.09
C ALA A 220 -20.92 -11.14 15.44
N SER A 221 -20.19 -10.09 15.11
CA SER A 221 -20.61 -8.70 15.37
C SER A 221 -21.86 -8.30 14.56
N MET A 222 -21.98 -8.79 13.31
CA MET A 222 -23.22 -8.59 12.52
C MET A 222 -24.42 -9.23 13.20
N ARG A 223 -24.30 -10.49 13.66
CA ARG A 223 -25.38 -11.21 14.36
C ARG A 223 -25.76 -10.53 15.68
N ALA A 224 -24.78 -9.98 16.39
CA ALA A 224 -24.97 -9.26 17.64
C ALA A 224 -25.47 -7.81 17.45
N GLY A 225 -25.49 -7.27 16.23
CA GLY A 225 -25.84 -5.88 15.96
C GLY A 225 -24.78 -4.88 16.47
N THR A 226 -23.55 -5.33 16.71
CA THR A 226 -22.44 -4.51 17.26
C THR A 226 -21.41 -4.11 16.20
N ARG A 227 -21.56 -4.59 14.96
CA ARG A 227 -20.68 -4.20 13.85
C ARG A 227 -20.85 -2.72 13.56
N PRO A 228 -19.74 -1.95 13.43
CA PRO A 228 -19.82 -0.56 13.02
C PRO A 228 -20.52 -0.39 11.67
N GLU A 229 -21.34 0.63 11.55
CA GLU A 229 -21.86 1.03 10.25
C GLU A 229 -20.75 1.70 9.44
N GLY A 230 -20.47 1.15 8.25
CA GLY A 230 -19.48 1.73 7.33
C GLY A 230 -20.13 2.74 6.38
N ILE A 231 -19.29 3.65 5.88
CA ILE A 231 -19.67 4.67 4.89
C ILE A 231 -19.41 4.21 3.45
N LEU A 232 -18.97 2.98 3.27
CA LEU A 232 -18.55 2.41 1.99
C LEU A 232 -19.48 1.29 1.54
N ASN A 233 -19.65 1.18 0.23
CA ASN A 233 -20.13 0.01 -0.48
C ASN A 233 -18.93 -0.63 -1.15
N CYS A 234 -18.57 -1.83 -0.76
CA CYS A 234 -17.47 -2.58 -1.34
C CYS A 234 -17.99 -3.89 -1.92
N ASP A 235 -17.39 -4.33 -3.01
CA ASP A 235 -17.60 -5.66 -3.57
C ASP A 235 -16.97 -6.76 -2.71
N ASP A 236 -17.13 -8.03 -3.12
CA ASP A 236 -16.49 -9.15 -2.46
C ASP A 236 -14.98 -9.14 -2.69
N ALA A 237 -14.22 -9.31 -1.61
CA ALA A 237 -12.77 -9.25 -1.65
C ALA A 237 -12.16 -10.42 -2.42
N ARG A 238 -11.17 -10.14 -3.26
CA ARG A 238 -10.22 -11.12 -3.79
C ARG A 238 -9.10 -11.26 -2.79
N VAL A 239 -8.69 -12.49 -2.50
CA VAL A 239 -7.62 -12.76 -1.53
C VAL A 239 -6.37 -13.21 -2.27
N TYR A 240 -5.27 -12.61 -1.90
CA TYR A 240 -3.95 -12.88 -2.47
C TYR A 240 -2.99 -13.37 -1.37
N LYS A 241 -2.14 -14.31 -1.74
CA LYS A 241 -0.90 -14.56 -0.99
C LYS A 241 0.10 -13.47 -1.36
N THR A 242 0.71 -12.84 -0.37
CA THR A 242 1.74 -11.82 -0.60
C THR A 242 3.10 -12.34 -0.15
N GLN A 243 4.15 -11.93 -0.85
CA GLN A 243 5.52 -12.16 -0.40
C GLN A 243 6.28 -10.83 -0.44
N ASN A 244 6.88 -10.45 0.68
CA ASN A 244 7.76 -9.31 0.70
C ASN A 244 9.07 -9.63 -0.02
N ILE A 245 9.42 -8.84 -1.01
CA ILE A 245 10.61 -9.01 -1.86
C ILE A 245 11.77 -8.14 -1.36
N ARG A 246 11.45 -6.91 -1.00
CA ARG A 246 12.43 -5.93 -0.57
C ARG A 246 11.83 -5.00 0.48
N LEU A 247 12.56 -4.82 1.57
CA LEU A 247 12.39 -3.72 2.50
C LEU A 247 13.63 -2.83 2.40
N ALA A 248 13.44 -1.63 1.88
CA ALA A 248 14.53 -0.66 1.87
C ALA A 248 14.89 -0.30 3.32
N GLN A 249 16.19 -0.30 3.61
CA GLN A 249 16.66 0.23 4.88
C GLN A 249 16.33 1.72 4.92
N ALA A 250 15.83 2.21 6.06
CA ALA A 250 15.68 3.64 6.25
C ALA A 250 17.07 4.27 6.06
N ALA A 251 17.16 5.32 5.24
CA ALA A 251 18.39 6.11 5.16
C ALA A 251 18.65 6.67 6.59
N GLU A 252 19.84 6.34 7.15
CA GLU A 252 20.31 6.88 8.42
C GLU A 252 20.52 8.40 8.37
#